data_8d8820c520dd216ffde83b02a2ca433f
#
_entry.id   8d8820c520dd216ffde83b02a2ca433f
#
_cell.length_a   1.000
_cell.length_b   1.000
_cell.length_c   1.000
_cell.angle_alpha   90.00
_cell.angle_beta   90.00
_cell.angle_gamma   90.00
#
_symmetry.space_group_name_H-M   'P 1'
#
loop_
_entity.id
_entity.type
_entity.pdbx_description
1 polymer ?
#
loop_
_entity_poly.entity_id
_entity_poly.type
_entity_poly.pdbx_seq_one_letter_code
_entity_poly.pdbx_strand_id
1 'polypeptide(L)'
;MRARARHGLVLLGAALAASLAATRALAVEPADKYAAMPASTGLKWSSVSFKSSRDEADLTGWWFEGKPDAPVLVLFDRSTGNMGDLLPAASEFVGRGFSVMTFDYRDFGPAGPGSVDSLAQLAFASRWVNDAEGALRFARGKAGGRPVFACGQELGGAVAVAAGARDRKNADAVSCEGLFRTLPELLRSSGLAQIPGVPERHRFLVETGDEPFTAVSGLMVPLHVTVAMKDDVWPPAVTQEVVRRSLSRIDRWIVPEGKHLGLEKTPGYYDRIGGWFTRIAGMIKAAAPPPAAPEATAPQK
;
A
#
# COMPACT_ATOMS: atom_id res chain seq x y z
N MET A 1 30.64 -46.36 -18.11
CA MET A 1 30.33 -44.95 -18.51
C MET A 1 28.85 -44.58 -18.43
N ARG A 2 28.01 -45.18 -17.52
CA ARG A 2 26.56 -44.84 -17.44
C ARG A 2 26.13 -44.16 -16.14
N ALA A 3 27.02 -43.88 -15.21
CA ALA A 3 26.67 -43.26 -13.90
C ALA A 3 26.78 -41.72 -13.88
N ARG A 4 27.53 -41.09 -14.78
CA ARG A 4 27.72 -39.60 -14.78
C ARG A 4 26.57 -38.81 -15.43
N ALA A 5 25.72 -39.42 -16.27
CA ALA A 5 24.63 -38.73 -16.94
C ALA A 5 23.40 -38.46 -16.03
N ARG A 6 23.22 -39.29 -14.97
CA ARG A 6 22.05 -39.13 -14.08
C ARG A 6 22.18 -37.97 -13.08
N HIS A 7 23.38 -37.61 -12.66
CA HIS A 7 23.59 -36.52 -11.72
C HIS A 7 23.46 -35.10 -12.35
N GLY A 8 23.78 -34.99 -13.64
CA GLY A 8 23.61 -33.74 -14.35
C GLY A 8 22.15 -33.35 -14.58
N LEU A 9 21.27 -34.34 -14.80
CA LEU A 9 19.85 -34.10 -15.06
C LEU A 9 19.08 -33.68 -13.77
N VAL A 10 19.48 -34.22 -12.62
CA VAL A 10 18.86 -33.87 -11.33
C VAL A 10 19.27 -32.48 -10.90
N LEU A 11 20.51 -32.05 -11.14
CA LEU A 11 20.97 -30.69 -10.82
C LEU A 11 20.36 -29.63 -11.73
N LEU A 12 20.13 -29.96 -13.02
CA LEU A 12 19.45 -29.04 -13.94
C LEU A 12 17.96 -28.88 -13.59
N GLY A 13 17.30 -29.98 -13.20
CA GLY A 13 15.91 -29.95 -12.73
C GLY A 13 15.73 -29.16 -11.43
N ALA A 14 16.66 -29.30 -10.48
CA ALA A 14 16.62 -28.56 -9.22
C ALA A 14 16.91 -27.07 -9.41
N ALA A 15 17.83 -26.69 -10.31
CA ALA A 15 18.11 -25.31 -10.65
C ALA A 15 16.93 -24.64 -11.37
N LEU A 16 16.26 -25.37 -12.27
CA LEU A 16 15.07 -24.87 -12.97
C LEU A 16 13.87 -24.73 -12.02
N ALA A 17 13.68 -25.67 -11.09
CA ALA A 17 12.64 -25.60 -10.07
C ALA A 17 12.90 -24.46 -9.06
N ALA A 18 14.14 -24.24 -8.65
CA ALA A 18 14.52 -23.12 -7.79
C ALA A 18 14.37 -21.77 -8.49
N SER A 19 14.67 -21.68 -9.78
CA SER A 19 14.43 -20.49 -10.62
C SER A 19 12.95 -20.19 -10.78
N LEU A 20 12.10 -21.21 -10.99
CA LEU A 20 10.63 -21.07 -11.06
C LEU A 20 10.02 -20.70 -9.71
N ALA A 21 10.57 -21.20 -8.59
CA ALA A 21 10.11 -20.81 -7.26
C ALA A 21 10.50 -19.37 -6.90
N ALA A 22 11.67 -18.90 -7.32
CA ALA A 22 12.10 -17.52 -7.12
C ALA A 22 11.28 -16.51 -7.95
N THR A 23 10.83 -16.90 -9.16
CA THR A 23 9.97 -16.05 -10.01
C THR A 23 8.52 -16.00 -9.52
N ARG A 24 8.04 -17.01 -8.77
CA ARG A 24 6.70 -16.98 -8.16
C ARG A 24 6.57 -15.97 -7.01
N ALA A 25 7.65 -15.64 -6.33
CA ALA A 25 7.63 -14.73 -5.18
C ALA A 25 7.29 -13.25 -5.52
N LEU A 26 7.06 -12.93 -6.79
CA LEU A 26 6.81 -11.56 -7.27
C LEU A 26 5.47 -11.40 -8.00
N ALA A 27 4.66 -12.45 -8.05
CA ALA A 27 3.34 -12.39 -8.67
C ALA A 27 2.36 -11.60 -7.80
N VAL A 28 1.34 -11.00 -8.40
CA VAL A 28 0.17 -10.56 -7.66
C VAL A 28 -0.57 -11.83 -7.24
N GLU A 29 -0.46 -12.20 -6.00
CA GLU A 29 -1.00 -13.45 -5.42
C GLU A 29 -1.89 -13.13 -4.21
N PRO A 30 -3.15 -12.71 -4.41
CA PRO A 30 -4.10 -12.52 -3.33
C PRO A 30 -4.33 -13.83 -2.58
N ALA A 31 -4.29 -13.79 -1.26
CA ALA A 31 -4.66 -14.93 -0.43
C ALA A 31 -6.17 -14.90 -0.12
N ASP A 32 -6.83 -16.04 -0.27
CA ASP A 32 -8.27 -16.23 0.02
C ASP A 32 -8.58 -16.43 1.50
N LYS A 33 -7.56 -16.68 2.34
CA LYS A 33 -7.70 -16.89 3.77
C LYS A 33 -6.79 -15.98 4.56
N TYR A 34 -7.30 -15.50 5.67
CA TYR A 34 -6.48 -14.76 6.62
C TYR A 34 -5.55 -15.69 7.38
N ALA A 35 -4.24 -15.44 7.33
CA ALA A 35 -3.26 -16.14 8.16
C ALA A 35 -3.43 -15.81 9.64
N ALA A 36 -3.94 -14.61 9.95
CA ALA A 36 -4.25 -14.18 11.30
C ALA A 36 -5.50 -13.29 11.32
N MET A 37 -6.21 -13.27 12.45
CA MET A 37 -7.39 -12.43 12.67
C MET A 37 -7.08 -11.33 13.69
N PRO A 38 -7.76 -10.17 13.64
CA PRO A 38 -7.52 -9.06 14.56
C PRO A 38 -7.58 -9.44 16.04
N ALA A 39 -8.41 -10.42 16.40
CA ALA A 39 -8.53 -10.92 17.79
C ALA A 39 -7.19 -11.43 18.35
N SER A 40 -6.27 -11.90 17.50
CA SER A 40 -4.95 -12.37 17.94
C SER A 40 -4.01 -11.24 18.37
N THR A 41 -4.31 -9.98 18.03
CA THR A 41 -3.46 -8.83 18.35
C THR A 41 -3.66 -8.28 19.76
N GLY A 42 -4.79 -8.60 20.41
CA GLY A 42 -5.19 -7.99 21.68
C GLY A 42 -5.62 -6.52 21.60
N LEU A 43 -5.66 -5.95 20.38
CA LEU A 43 -6.08 -4.56 20.17
C LEU A 43 -7.61 -4.43 20.18
N LYS A 44 -8.08 -3.22 20.51
CA LYS A 44 -9.49 -2.87 20.30
C LYS A 44 -9.74 -2.63 18.82
N TRP A 45 -10.63 -3.42 18.23
CA TRP A 45 -10.93 -3.37 16.81
C TRP A 45 -12.41 -3.57 16.49
N SER A 46 -12.79 -3.24 15.26
CA SER A 46 -14.11 -3.53 14.69
C SER A 46 -13.99 -3.82 13.20
N SER A 47 -14.86 -4.69 12.67
CA SER A 47 -15.07 -4.80 11.23
C SER A 47 -15.74 -3.54 10.71
N VAL A 48 -15.37 -3.13 9.50
CA VAL A 48 -15.98 -2.01 8.80
C VAL A 48 -16.32 -2.43 7.37
N SER A 49 -17.37 -1.83 6.81
CA SER A 49 -17.75 -1.99 5.42
C SER A 49 -17.86 -0.61 4.77
N PHE A 50 -17.44 -0.50 3.53
CA PHE A 50 -17.44 0.74 2.77
C PHE A 50 -17.55 0.45 1.27
N LYS A 51 -17.75 1.49 0.48
CA LYS A 51 -17.88 1.38 -0.98
C LYS A 51 -16.60 1.80 -1.69
N SER A 52 -16.24 1.10 -2.74
CA SER A 52 -15.29 1.56 -3.74
C SER A 52 -15.76 2.87 -4.37
N SER A 53 -14.82 3.73 -4.81
CA SER A 53 -15.14 5.13 -5.13
C SER A 53 -15.94 5.35 -6.40
N ARG A 54 -15.87 4.46 -7.39
CA ARG A 54 -16.47 4.69 -8.71
C ARG A 54 -17.58 3.71 -9.08
N ASP A 55 -17.46 2.46 -8.68
CA ASP A 55 -18.37 1.39 -9.07
C ASP A 55 -19.13 0.79 -7.89
N GLU A 56 -19.07 1.44 -6.74
CA GLU A 56 -19.84 1.13 -5.53
C GLU A 56 -19.71 -0.34 -5.05
N ALA A 57 -18.63 -1.03 -5.44
CA ALA A 57 -18.36 -2.38 -4.97
C ALA A 57 -18.25 -2.39 -3.44
N ASP A 58 -18.84 -3.41 -2.81
CA ASP A 58 -18.76 -3.60 -1.37
C ASP A 58 -17.37 -4.08 -0.98
N LEU A 59 -16.75 -3.40 -0.01
CA LEU A 59 -15.44 -3.71 0.52
C LEU A 59 -15.49 -3.84 2.03
N THR A 60 -14.56 -4.62 2.56
CA THR A 60 -14.44 -4.86 4.00
C THR A 60 -13.06 -4.46 4.50
N GLY A 61 -13.00 -4.08 5.76
CA GLY A 61 -11.75 -3.75 6.43
C GLY A 61 -11.84 -3.95 7.93
N TRP A 62 -10.72 -3.73 8.60
CA TRP A 62 -10.63 -3.71 10.04
C TRP A 62 -10.16 -2.33 10.52
N TRP A 63 -10.86 -1.82 11.50
CA TRP A 63 -10.54 -0.57 12.16
C TRP A 63 -10.00 -0.86 13.55
N PHE A 64 -8.81 -0.34 13.83
CA PHE A 64 -8.16 -0.45 15.14
C PHE A 64 -8.16 0.93 15.80
N GLU A 65 -8.62 0.98 17.07
CA GLU A 65 -8.68 2.21 17.83
C GLU A 65 -7.30 2.60 18.34
N GLY A 66 -6.88 3.81 18.03
CA GLY A 66 -5.68 4.44 18.58
C GLY A 66 -6.01 5.32 19.81
N LYS A 67 -5.08 6.23 20.13
CA LYS A 67 -5.33 7.26 21.14
C LYS A 67 -6.41 8.23 20.66
N PRO A 68 -7.20 8.82 21.57
CA PRO A 68 -8.08 9.93 21.22
C PRO A 68 -7.27 11.02 20.47
N ASP A 69 -7.89 11.65 19.50
CA ASP A 69 -7.30 12.74 18.68
C ASP A 69 -6.05 12.37 17.87
N ALA A 70 -5.60 11.11 17.90
CA ALA A 70 -4.49 10.65 17.08
C ALA A 70 -4.89 10.58 15.60
N PRO A 71 -3.93 10.80 14.69
CA PRO A 71 -4.16 10.64 13.27
C PRO A 71 -4.64 9.22 12.90
N VAL A 72 -5.31 9.12 11.77
CA VAL A 72 -5.72 7.85 11.16
C VAL A 72 -4.68 7.44 10.13
N LEU A 73 -4.29 6.18 10.13
CA LEU A 73 -3.39 5.59 9.15
C LEU A 73 -4.11 4.46 8.41
N VAL A 74 -4.24 4.57 7.09
CA VAL A 74 -4.74 3.49 6.23
C VAL A 74 -3.53 2.73 5.69
N LEU A 75 -3.48 1.43 5.95
CA LEU A 75 -2.45 0.53 5.46
C LEU A 75 -2.93 -0.16 4.18
N PHE A 76 -2.05 -0.15 3.19
CA PHE A 76 -2.28 -0.70 1.86
C PHE A 76 -1.45 -1.96 1.68
N ASP A 77 -2.13 -3.06 1.36
CA ASP A 77 -1.46 -4.33 1.15
C ASP A 77 -0.61 -4.31 -0.12
N ARG A 78 0.45 -5.12 -0.10
CA ARG A 78 1.34 -5.33 -1.24
C ARG A 78 0.68 -6.27 -2.26
N SER A 79 1.43 -6.68 -3.26
CA SER A 79 0.94 -7.53 -4.35
C SER A 79 0.56 -8.97 -3.93
N THR A 80 0.90 -9.38 -2.71
CA THR A 80 0.69 -10.74 -2.21
C THR A 80 0.00 -10.74 -0.86
N GLY A 81 -0.86 -11.71 -0.60
CA GLY A 81 -1.52 -11.86 0.69
C GLY A 81 -2.88 -11.19 0.78
N ASN A 82 -3.19 -10.61 1.92
CA ASN A 82 -4.43 -9.90 2.22
C ASN A 82 -4.27 -9.02 3.46
N MET A 83 -5.32 -8.31 3.88
CA MET A 83 -5.24 -7.40 5.04
C MET A 83 -4.83 -8.08 6.36
N GLY A 84 -4.88 -9.43 6.45
CA GLY A 84 -4.38 -10.18 7.61
C GLY A 84 -2.87 -10.07 7.77
N ASP A 85 -2.14 -9.90 6.68
CA ASP A 85 -0.68 -9.75 6.69
C ASP A 85 -0.25 -8.36 7.20
N LEU A 86 -1.18 -7.41 7.25
CA LEU A 86 -0.94 -6.07 7.78
C LEU A 86 -1.09 -5.98 9.31
N LEU A 87 -1.54 -7.04 10.00
CA LEU A 87 -1.76 -7.01 11.45
C LEU A 87 -0.52 -6.68 12.27
N PRO A 88 0.70 -7.18 11.95
CA PRO A 88 1.90 -6.76 12.64
C PRO A 88 2.15 -5.25 12.52
N ALA A 89 2.03 -4.69 11.31
CA ALA A 89 2.19 -3.26 11.08
C ALA A 89 1.09 -2.45 11.78
N ALA A 90 -0.15 -2.93 11.74
CA ALA A 90 -1.26 -2.30 12.46
C ALA A 90 -0.98 -2.22 13.97
N SER A 91 -0.48 -3.31 14.58
CA SER A 91 -0.12 -3.36 15.99
C SER A 91 0.97 -2.34 16.34
N GLU A 92 2.00 -2.25 15.50
CA GLU A 92 3.10 -1.31 15.68
C GLU A 92 2.65 0.16 15.63
N PHE A 93 1.78 0.50 14.69
CA PHE A 93 1.27 1.88 14.56
C PHE A 93 0.23 2.21 15.65
N VAL A 94 -0.63 1.26 16.04
CA VAL A 94 -1.54 1.46 17.17
C VAL A 94 -0.75 1.66 18.47
N GLY A 95 0.31 0.89 18.70
CA GLY A 95 1.23 1.09 19.83
C GLY A 95 1.84 2.50 19.88
N ARG A 96 2.00 3.15 18.71
CA ARG A 96 2.46 4.54 18.58
C ARG A 96 1.33 5.56 18.68
N GLY A 97 0.10 5.09 18.85
CA GLY A 97 -1.07 5.91 19.12
C GLY A 97 -1.99 6.14 17.94
N PHE A 98 -1.62 5.76 16.70
CA PHE A 98 -2.47 5.93 15.52
C PHE A 98 -3.76 5.10 15.63
N SER A 99 -4.89 5.63 15.14
CA SER A 99 -5.97 4.76 14.70
C SER A 99 -5.57 4.16 13.36
N VAL A 100 -5.77 2.87 13.16
CA VAL A 100 -5.31 2.18 11.95
C VAL A 100 -6.49 1.52 11.24
N MET A 101 -6.52 1.61 9.92
CA MET A 101 -7.43 0.87 9.06
C MET A 101 -6.62 -0.03 8.13
N THR A 102 -6.98 -1.31 8.09
CA THR A 102 -6.57 -2.26 7.03
C THR A 102 -7.79 -2.64 6.22
N PHE A 103 -7.62 -3.03 4.96
CA PHE A 103 -8.72 -3.47 4.11
C PHE A 103 -8.21 -4.41 3.02
N ASP A 104 -9.12 -5.23 2.50
CA ASP A 104 -8.87 -6.01 1.30
C ASP A 104 -9.32 -5.24 0.07
N TYR A 105 -8.48 -5.23 -0.97
CA TYR A 105 -8.96 -4.92 -2.31
C TYR A 105 -9.99 -5.98 -2.75
N ARG A 106 -10.86 -5.65 -3.68
CA ARG A 106 -11.96 -6.54 -4.13
C ARG A 106 -11.54 -7.95 -4.57
N ASP A 107 -10.29 -8.11 -4.98
CA ASP A 107 -9.73 -9.38 -5.45
C ASP A 107 -8.88 -10.07 -4.38
N PHE A 108 -8.82 -9.52 -3.17
CA PHE A 108 -8.03 -10.01 -2.05
C PHE A 108 -8.94 -10.53 -0.94
N GLY A 109 -8.38 -11.35 -0.06
CA GLY A 109 -9.10 -11.92 1.08
C GLY A 109 -10.19 -12.93 0.70
N PRO A 110 -11.09 -13.29 1.64
CA PRO A 110 -12.12 -14.31 1.44
C PRO A 110 -13.15 -14.01 0.36
N ALA A 111 -13.28 -12.75 -0.04
CA ALA A 111 -14.16 -12.33 -1.15
C ALA A 111 -13.46 -12.39 -2.51
N GLY A 112 -12.17 -12.54 -2.53
CA GLY A 112 -11.36 -12.59 -3.74
C GLY A 112 -11.23 -14.00 -4.32
N PRO A 113 -10.71 -14.13 -5.55
CA PRO A 113 -10.57 -15.40 -6.25
C PRO A 113 -9.41 -16.27 -5.73
N GLY A 114 -8.58 -15.80 -4.79
CA GLY A 114 -7.44 -16.54 -4.25
C GLY A 114 -6.23 -16.66 -5.16
N SER A 115 -6.36 -16.28 -6.45
CA SER A 115 -5.25 -16.21 -7.40
C SER A 115 -5.59 -15.29 -8.58
N VAL A 116 -4.58 -14.68 -9.17
CA VAL A 116 -4.73 -13.85 -10.38
C VAL A 116 -4.43 -14.70 -11.62
N ASP A 117 -5.26 -15.71 -11.86
CA ASP A 117 -5.04 -16.65 -12.97
C ASP A 117 -5.66 -16.21 -14.29
N SER A 118 -6.50 -15.18 -14.28
CA SER A 118 -7.17 -14.70 -15.48
C SER A 118 -6.72 -13.30 -15.87
N LEU A 119 -6.65 -13.06 -17.18
CA LEU A 119 -6.40 -11.74 -17.75
C LEU A 119 -7.41 -10.68 -17.29
N ALA A 120 -8.63 -11.11 -16.97
CA ALA A 120 -9.67 -10.24 -16.44
C ALA A 120 -9.31 -9.67 -15.05
N GLN A 121 -8.60 -10.43 -14.23
CA GLN A 121 -8.15 -10.01 -12.90
C GLN A 121 -6.99 -9.02 -12.96
N LEU A 122 -6.07 -9.19 -13.90
CA LEU A 122 -5.00 -8.22 -14.17
C LEU A 122 -5.52 -6.90 -14.74
N ALA A 123 -6.75 -6.92 -15.27
CA ALA A 123 -7.47 -5.75 -15.76
C ALA A 123 -7.83 -4.71 -14.67
N PHE A 124 -7.50 -4.95 -13.42
CA PHE A 124 -8.12 -4.28 -12.30
C PHE A 124 -7.24 -3.32 -11.49
N ALA A 125 -6.05 -3.01 -11.93
CA ALA A 125 -5.17 -2.10 -11.18
C ALA A 125 -5.86 -0.76 -10.90
N SER A 126 -6.57 -0.17 -11.86
CA SER A 126 -7.38 1.03 -11.63
C SER A 126 -8.58 0.81 -10.72
N ARG A 127 -9.12 -0.41 -10.64
CA ARG A 127 -10.14 -0.77 -9.65
C ARG A 127 -9.57 -0.83 -8.25
N TRP A 128 -8.34 -1.31 -8.06
CA TRP A 128 -7.69 -1.26 -6.76
C TRP A 128 -7.42 0.18 -6.31
N VAL A 129 -7.14 1.09 -7.24
CA VAL A 129 -7.07 2.53 -6.93
C VAL A 129 -8.46 3.07 -6.54
N ASN A 130 -9.55 2.62 -7.16
CA ASN A 130 -10.92 2.98 -6.75
C ASN A 130 -11.23 2.45 -5.34
N ASP A 131 -10.81 1.22 -5.02
CA ASP A 131 -10.99 0.60 -3.70
C ASP A 131 -10.22 1.38 -2.63
N ALA A 132 -8.97 1.72 -2.93
CA ALA A 132 -8.11 2.53 -2.08
C ALA A 132 -8.68 3.92 -1.81
N GLU A 133 -9.21 4.57 -2.85
CA GLU A 133 -9.87 5.87 -2.73
C GLU A 133 -11.13 5.75 -1.85
N GLY A 134 -11.90 4.67 -2.00
CA GLY A 134 -13.04 4.37 -1.13
C GLY A 134 -12.63 4.19 0.34
N ALA A 135 -11.54 3.45 0.59
CA ALA A 135 -11.00 3.25 1.93
C ALA A 135 -10.54 4.58 2.57
N LEU A 136 -9.86 5.43 1.81
CA LEU A 136 -9.43 6.75 2.30
C LEU A 136 -10.61 7.66 2.60
N ARG A 137 -11.64 7.68 1.76
CA ARG A 137 -12.89 8.44 2.00
C ARG A 137 -13.60 7.96 3.25
N PHE A 138 -13.73 6.64 3.42
CA PHE A 138 -14.29 6.06 4.63
C PHE A 138 -13.49 6.47 5.88
N ALA A 139 -12.16 6.32 5.83
CA ALA A 139 -11.27 6.71 6.92
C ALA A 139 -11.39 8.20 7.25
N ARG A 140 -11.48 9.08 6.22
CA ARG A 140 -11.70 10.52 6.38
C ARG A 140 -13.02 10.82 7.10
N GLY A 141 -14.10 10.18 6.72
CA GLY A 141 -15.41 10.32 7.40
C GLY A 141 -15.34 9.90 8.88
N LYS A 142 -14.65 8.78 9.15
CA LYS A 142 -14.48 8.26 10.51
C LYS A 142 -13.45 9.04 11.35
N ALA A 143 -12.56 9.77 10.72
CA ALA A 143 -11.50 10.52 11.38
C ALA A 143 -12.01 11.71 12.20
N GLY A 144 -13.20 12.27 11.92
CA GLY A 144 -13.73 13.38 12.68
C GLY A 144 -12.83 14.63 12.68
N GLY A 145 -12.25 14.97 11.53
CA GLY A 145 -11.33 16.12 11.37
C GLY A 145 -9.85 15.83 11.69
N ARG A 146 -9.52 14.65 12.21
CA ARG A 146 -8.14 14.23 12.42
C ARG A 146 -7.43 13.99 11.08
N PRO A 147 -6.10 14.18 10.99
CA PRO A 147 -5.34 13.87 9.79
C PRO A 147 -5.49 12.39 9.39
N VAL A 148 -5.56 12.14 8.07
CA VAL A 148 -5.62 10.79 7.48
C VAL A 148 -4.40 10.59 6.60
N PHE A 149 -3.67 9.51 6.82
CA PHE A 149 -2.45 9.16 6.12
C PHE A 149 -2.58 7.81 5.41
N ALA A 150 -1.86 7.65 4.32
CA ALA A 150 -1.76 6.40 3.56
C ALA A 150 -0.35 5.84 3.67
N CYS A 151 -0.21 4.52 3.89
CA CYS A 151 1.09 3.84 3.96
C CYS A 151 1.01 2.50 3.26
N GLY A 152 1.91 2.24 2.33
CA GLY A 152 1.94 0.99 1.58
C GLY A 152 3.32 0.62 1.05
N GLN A 153 3.46 -0.65 0.74
CA GLN A 153 4.68 -1.24 0.16
C GLN A 153 4.37 -1.73 -1.25
N GLU A 154 5.33 -1.60 -2.16
CA GLU A 154 5.24 -2.11 -3.53
C GLU A 154 3.94 -1.71 -4.22
N LEU A 155 3.05 -2.66 -4.58
CA LEU A 155 1.72 -2.38 -5.15
C LEU A 155 0.90 -1.47 -4.23
N GLY A 156 0.88 -1.76 -2.92
CA GLY A 156 0.18 -0.92 -1.94
C GLY A 156 0.70 0.50 -1.89
N GLY A 157 2.02 0.69 -2.01
CA GLY A 157 2.64 2.02 -2.13
C GLY A 157 2.24 2.74 -3.42
N ALA A 158 2.23 2.03 -4.55
CA ALA A 158 1.81 2.56 -5.85
C ALA A 158 0.33 2.98 -5.84
N VAL A 159 -0.54 2.13 -5.31
CA VAL A 159 -1.98 2.38 -5.19
C VAL A 159 -2.27 3.53 -4.23
N ALA A 160 -1.54 3.63 -3.10
CA ALA A 160 -1.66 4.74 -2.16
C ALA A 160 -1.29 6.09 -2.80
N VAL A 161 -0.20 6.12 -3.59
CA VAL A 161 0.20 7.31 -4.37
C VAL A 161 -0.88 7.68 -5.37
N ALA A 162 -1.39 6.72 -6.14
CA ALA A 162 -2.42 6.96 -7.15
C ALA A 162 -3.75 7.47 -6.54
N ALA A 163 -4.23 6.84 -5.46
CA ALA A 163 -5.45 7.27 -4.76
C ALA A 163 -5.30 8.65 -4.14
N GLY A 164 -4.12 8.96 -3.56
CA GLY A 164 -3.81 10.28 -3.02
C GLY A 164 -3.69 11.37 -4.11
N ALA A 165 -3.24 11.00 -5.32
CA ALA A 165 -3.13 11.91 -6.45
C ALA A 165 -4.51 12.23 -7.08
N ARG A 166 -5.45 11.26 -7.09
CA ARG A 166 -6.81 11.46 -7.62
C ARG A 166 -7.63 12.45 -6.80
N ASP A 167 -7.52 12.39 -5.48
CA ASP A 167 -8.22 13.32 -4.58
C ASP A 167 -7.37 13.63 -3.34
N ARG A 168 -6.74 14.80 -3.37
CA ARG A 168 -5.92 15.33 -2.26
C ARG A 168 -6.67 15.50 -0.94
N LYS A 169 -8.02 15.46 -0.94
CA LYS A 169 -8.82 15.59 0.27
C LYS A 169 -8.85 14.29 1.08
N ASN A 170 -8.56 13.15 0.45
CA ASN A 170 -8.67 11.86 1.09
C ASN A 170 -7.46 11.50 1.97
N ALA A 171 -6.25 11.96 1.60
CA ALA A 171 -5.05 11.74 2.40
C ALA A 171 -4.29 13.06 2.61
N ASP A 172 -3.74 13.25 3.80
CA ASP A 172 -2.93 14.43 4.15
C ASP A 172 -1.43 14.17 3.95
N ALA A 173 -1.00 12.92 3.83
CA ALA A 173 0.35 12.51 3.46
C ALA A 173 0.36 11.04 3.04
N VAL A 174 1.37 10.65 2.26
CA VAL A 174 1.57 9.28 1.78
C VAL A 174 2.98 8.82 2.13
N SER A 175 3.11 7.57 2.61
CA SER A 175 4.39 6.88 2.77
C SER A 175 4.41 5.63 1.90
N CYS A 176 5.50 5.45 1.15
CA CYS A 176 5.66 4.30 0.27
C CYS A 176 7.10 3.77 0.26
N GLU A 177 7.24 2.50 -0.13
CA GLU A 177 8.52 1.86 -0.42
C GLU A 177 8.40 0.92 -1.61
N GLY A 178 9.53 0.60 -2.27
CA GLY A 178 9.56 -0.35 -3.37
C GLY A 178 8.74 0.08 -4.58
N LEU A 179 8.71 1.38 -4.92
CA LEU A 179 7.96 1.88 -6.06
C LEU A 179 8.56 1.42 -7.39
N PHE A 180 7.72 0.89 -8.25
CA PHE A 180 7.96 0.62 -9.66
C PHE A 180 7.39 1.75 -10.54
N ARG A 181 7.78 1.82 -11.82
CA ARG A 181 7.32 2.87 -12.74
C ARG A 181 5.90 2.64 -13.23
N THR A 182 5.64 1.41 -13.67
CA THR A 182 4.38 1.06 -14.32
C THR A 182 3.94 -0.36 -13.94
N LEU A 183 2.64 -0.63 -13.99
CA LEU A 183 2.12 -1.97 -13.78
C LEU A 183 2.69 -3.01 -14.79
N PRO A 184 2.96 -2.70 -16.08
CA PRO A 184 3.69 -3.60 -16.94
C PRO A 184 5.06 -4.04 -16.42
N GLU A 185 5.76 -3.18 -15.67
CA GLU A 185 7.02 -3.60 -15.03
C GLU A 185 6.77 -4.58 -13.90
N LEU A 186 5.78 -4.33 -13.05
CA LEU A 186 5.37 -5.26 -12.00
C LEU A 186 5.02 -6.62 -12.61
N LEU A 187 4.22 -6.65 -13.67
CA LEU A 187 3.83 -7.89 -14.35
C LEU A 187 5.03 -8.61 -14.98
N ARG A 188 5.99 -7.89 -15.54
CA ARG A 188 7.22 -8.49 -16.08
C ARG A 188 8.09 -9.09 -14.99
N SER A 189 8.26 -8.40 -13.88
CA SER A 189 9.06 -8.89 -12.75
C SER A 189 8.43 -10.15 -12.12
N SER A 190 7.11 -10.25 -12.16
CA SER A 190 6.35 -11.40 -11.65
C SER A 190 6.27 -12.59 -12.62
N GLY A 191 6.84 -12.48 -13.83
CA GLY A 191 6.71 -13.51 -14.87
C GLY A 191 5.34 -13.54 -15.57
N LEU A 192 4.37 -12.76 -15.13
CA LEU A 192 3.01 -12.71 -15.72
C LEU A 192 3.00 -12.14 -17.13
N ALA A 193 3.98 -11.31 -17.50
CA ALA A 193 4.12 -10.76 -18.83
C ALA A 193 4.38 -11.83 -19.93
N GLN A 194 4.73 -13.04 -19.54
CA GLN A 194 4.91 -14.17 -20.46
C GLN A 194 3.60 -14.89 -20.79
N ILE A 195 2.51 -14.58 -20.07
CA ILE A 195 1.20 -15.15 -20.38
C ILE A 195 0.67 -14.48 -21.65
N PRO A 196 0.30 -15.25 -22.70
CA PRO A 196 -0.21 -14.69 -23.95
C PRO A 196 -1.41 -13.77 -23.72
N GLY A 197 -1.37 -12.60 -24.35
CA GLY A 197 -2.44 -11.60 -24.30
C GLY A 197 -2.42 -10.65 -23.09
N VAL A 198 -1.56 -10.87 -22.06
CA VAL A 198 -1.39 -9.93 -20.94
C VAL A 198 -0.80 -8.60 -21.40
N PRO A 199 0.29 -8.55 -22.18
CA PRO A 199 0.90 -7.28 -22.58
C PRO A 199 0.00 -6.38 -23.43
N GLU A 200 -0.81 -6.97 -24.32
CA GLU A 200 -1.67 -6.23 -25.25
C GLU A 200 -2.89 -5.66 -24.55
N ARG A 201 -3.52 -6.44 -23.68
CA ARG A 201 -4.73 -6.01 -22.94
C ARG A 201 -4.40 -5.00 -21.87
N HIS A 202 -3.21 -5.06 -21.32
CA HIS A 202 -2.77 -4.19 -20.23
C HIS A 202 -2.88 -2.70 -20.57
N ARG A 203 -2.64 -2.29 -21.83
CA ARG A 203 -2.74 -0.90 -22.30
C ARG A 203 -4.15 -0.30 -22.14
N PHE A 204 -5.19 -1.14 -22.05
CA PHE A 204 -6.58 -0.72 -21.99
C PHE A 204 -7.20 -0.78 -20.59
N LEU A 205 -6.42 -1.22 -19.60
CA LEU A 205 -6.96 -1.64 -18.32
C LEU A 205 -6.48 -0.80 -17.13
N VAL A 206 -5.38 -0.06 -17.32
CA VAL A 206 -4.89 0.91 -16.36
C VAL A 206 -5.10 2.30 -16.92
N GLU A 207 -5.83 3.13 -16.19
CA GLU A 207 -5.87 4.55 -16.51
C GLU A 207 -4.46 5.11 -16.41
N THR A 208 -3.99 5.81 -17.43
CA THR A 208 -2.61 6.33 -17.49
C THR A 208 -2.26 7.19 -16.26
N GLY A 209 -3.26 7.85 -15.67
CA GLY A 209 -3.10 8.65 -14.46
C GLY A 209 -2.81 7.84 -13.20
N ASP A 210 -3.12 6.54 -13.19
CA ASP A 210 -2.96 5.66 -12.03
C ASP A 210 -1.60 4.95 -11.99
N GLU A 211 -0.85 4.99 -13.08
CA GLU A 211 0.52 4.46 -13.07
C GLU A 211 1.41 5.26 -12.13
N PRO A 212 2.20 4.62 -11.25
CA PRO A 212 3.01 5.34 -10.25
C PRO A 212 3.85 6.47 -10.85
N PHE A 213 4.42 6.23 -12.03
CA PHE A 213 5.25 7.20 -12.74
C PHE A 213 4.48 8.46 -13.18
N THR A 214 3.18 8.35 -13.40
CA THR A 214 2.30 9.47 -13.74
C THR A 214 1.64 10.03 -12.48
N ALA A 215 1.09 9.17 -11.64
CA ALA A 215 0.35 9.54 -10.44
C ALA A 215 1.17 10.40 -9.47
N VAL A 216 2.47 10.10 -9.32
CA VAL A 216 3.35 10.82 -8.40
C VAL A 216 3.46 12.32 -8.74
N SER A 217 3.32 12.70 -10.01
CA SER A 217 3.34 14.12 -10.42
C SER A 217 2.04 14.85 -10.07
N GLY A 218 0.93 14.12 -9.91
CA GLY A 218 -0.36 14.65 -9.46
C GLY A 218 -0.51 14.68 -7.94
N LEU A 219 0.38 14.02 -7.20
CA LEU A 219 0.31 13.98 -5.75
C LEU A 219 0.68 15.35 -5.15
N MET A 220 -0.28 15.97 -4.46
CA MET A 220 -0.15 17.33 -3.90
C MET A 220 0.08 17.35 -2.39
N VAL A 221 0.18 16.18 -1.75
CA VAL A 221 0.42 16.05 -0.30
C VAL A 221 1.85 15.56 -0.04
N PRO A 222 2.42 15.79 1.16
CA PRO A 222 3.77 15.32 1.49
C PRO A 222 3.95 13.82 1.24
N LEU A 223 5.10 13.45 0.67
CA LEU A 223 5.46 12.09 0.32
C LEU A 223 6.69 11.64 1.10
N HIS A 224 6.58 10.55 1.86
CA HIS A 224 7.73 9.83 2.41
C HIS A 224 8.06 8.63 1.53
N VAL A 225 9.34 8.44 1.26
CA VAL A 225 9.81 7.31 0.46
C VAL A 225 10.94 6.60 1.17
N THR A 226 10.75 5.32 1.48
CA THR A 226 11.82 4.46 1.95
C THR A 226 12.50 3.78 0.75
N VAL A 227 13.83 3.90 0.67
CA VAL A 227 14.63 3.36 -0.43
C VAL A 227 15.57 2.28 0.11
N ALA A 228 15.36 1.04 -0.30
CA ALA A 228 16.23 -0.09 0.00
C ALA A 228 17.39 -0.12 -1.01
N MET A 229 18.64 0.03 -0.52
CA MET A 229 19.79 0.13 -1.44
C MET A 229 20.23 -1.20 -2.06
N LYS A 230 19.80 -2.32 -1.47
CA LYS A 230 20.07 -3.69 -1.99
C LYS A 230 18.77 -4.35 -2.52
N ASP A 231 17.79 -3.53 -2.93
CA ASP A 231 16.60 -4.03 -3.62
C ASP A 231 17.00 -4.43 -5.05
N ASP A 232 16.91 -5.72 -5.33
CA ASP A 232 17.23 -6.34 -6.61
C ASP A 232 16.01 -6.49 -7.53
N VAL A 233 14.81 -6.27 -7.00
CA VAL A 233 13.54 -6.28 -7.75
C VAL A 233 13.21 -4.88 -8.26
N TRP A 234 13.19 -3.90 -7.34
CA TRP A 234 13.02 -2.48 -7.65
C TRP A 234 14.29 -1.72 -7.27
N PRO A 235 15.34 -1.78 -8.10
CA PRO A 235 16.59 -1.10 -7.83
C PRO A 235 16.38 0.37 -7.42
N PRO A 236 17.20 0.92 -6.51
CA PRO A 236 17.03 2.29 -6.00
C PRO A 236 16.86 3.35 -7.09
N ALA A 237 17.47 3.11 -8.25
CA ALA A 237 17.35 4.00 -9.42
C ALA A 237 15.91 4.10 -9.94
N VAL A 238 15.14 2.99 -9.92
CA VAL A 238 13.74 2.95 -10.36
C VAL A 238 12.88 3.82 -9.43
N THR A 239 12.93 3.57 -8.13
CA THR A 239 12.21 4.39 -7.15
C THR A 239 12.60 5.87 -7.25
N GLN A 240 13.90 6.18 -7.39
CA GLN A 240 14.36 7.56 -7.54
C GLN A 240 13.87 8.23 -8.82
N GLU A 241 13.76 7.49 -9.92
CA GLU A 241 13.22 8.00 -11.19
C GLU A 241 11.75 8.37 -11.04
N VAL A 242 10.93 7.53 -10.42
CA VAL A 242 9.52 7.82 -10.14
C VAL A 242 9.42 9.07 -9.26
N VAL A 243 10.14 9.11 -8.15
CA VAL A 243 10.06 10.18 -7.16
C VAL A 243 10.54 11.52 -7.69
N ARG A 244 11.49 11.55 -8.65
CA ARG A 244 11.92 12.80 -9.29
C ARG A 244 10.81 13.55 -10.02
N ARG A 245 9.74 12.89 -10.39
CA ARG A 245 8.57 13.51 -11.04
C ARG A 245 7.60 14.15 -10.05
N SER A 246 7.75 13.90 -8.77
CA SER A 246 6.88 14.46 -7.75
C SER A 246 7.07 15.97 -7.63
N LEU A 247 5.96 16.68 -7.58
CA LEU A 247 5.90 18.12 -7.26
C LEU A 247 5.70 18.35 -5.75
N SER A 248 5.50 17.29 -4.98
CA SER A 248 5.28 17.33 -3.54
C SER A 248 6.59 17.48 -2.77
N ARG A 249 6.46 17.93 -1.50
CA ARG A 249 7.56 17.83 -0.55
C ARG A 249 7.87 16.37 -0.25
N ILE A 250 9.12 15.97 -0.52
CA ILE A 250 9.59 14.59 -0.35
C ILE A 250 10.50 14.48 0.87
N ASP A 251 10.20 13.53 1.76
CA ASP A 251 11.12 13.01 2.77
C ASP A 251 11.64 11.65 2.30
N ARG A 252 12.96 11.49 2.22
CA ARG A 252 13.59 10.24 1.81
C ARG A 252 14.31 9.60 2.97
N TRP A 253 14.07 8.30 3.13
CA TRP A 253 14.85 7.47 4.03
C TRP A 253 15.57 6.39 3.24
N ILE A 254 16.90 6.43 3.27
CA ILE A 254 17.76 5.46 2.60
C ILE A 254 18.18 4.40 3.61
N VAL A 255 17.92 3.12 3.29
CA VAL A 255 18.30 1.96 4.09
C VAL A 255 19.43 1.23 3.37
N PRO A 256 20.71 1.40 3.79
CA PRO A 256 21.87 0.89 3.04
C PRO A 256 21.88 -0.63 2.85
N GLU A 257 21.45 -1.37 3.86
CA GLU A 257 21.40 -2.84 3.84
C GLU A 257 20.01 -3.38 3.48
N GLY A 258 19.04 -2.50 3.21
CA GLY A 258 17.68 -2.86 2.86
C GLY A 258 17.62 -3.64 1.56
N LYS A 259 16.84 -4.72 1.56
CA LYS A 259 16.50 -5.55 0.41
C LYS A 259 15.05 -5.34 0.00
N HIS A 260 14.66 -5.96 -1.13
CA HIS A 260 13.27 -5.99 -1.54
C HIS A 260 12.41 -6.67 -0.46
N LEU A 261 11.38 -6.00 0.00
CA LEU A 261 10.52 -6.38 1.12
C LEU A 261 11.31 -6.71 2.41
N GLY A 262 10.66 -6.63 3.55
CA GLY A 262 11.30 -6.91 4.84
C GLY A 262 12.01 -5.71 5.47
N LEU A 263 11.83 -4.49 4.95
CA LEU A 263 12.32 -3.26 5.57
C LEU A 263 11.70 -3.01 6.95
N GLU A 264 10.51 -3.54 7.19
CA GLU A 264 9.82 -3.51 8.49
C GLU A 264 10.61 -4.18 9.62
N LYS A 265 11.59 -5.03 9.27
CA LYS A 265 12.54 -5.65 10.22
C LYS A 265 13.75 -4.77 10.55
N THR A 266 13.90 -3.65 9.83
CA THR A 266 14.97 -2.69 10.09
C THR A 266 14.72 -2.00 11.44
N PRO A 267 15.70 -1.96 12.34
CA PRO A 267 15.54 -1.25 13.62
C PRO A 267 15.08 0.20 13.42
N GLY A 268 14.03 0.58 14.12
CA GLY A 268 13.45 1.92 14.04
C GLY A 268 12.55 2.19 12.82
N TYR A 269 12.22 1.17 12.01
CA TYR A 269 11.37 1.34 10.82
C TYR A 269 10.04 2.05 11.16
N TYR A 270 9.28 1.51 12.10
CA TYR A 270 8.00 2.09 12.49
C TYR A 270 8.15 3.43 13.23
N ASP A 271 9.25 3.65 13.95
CA ASP A 271 9.54 4.93 14.59
C ASP A 271 9.85 6.02 13.56
N ARG A 272 10.57 5.67 12.49
CA ARG A 272 10.90 6.61 11.40
C ARG A 272 9.63 7.04 10.67
N ILE A 273 8.79 6.09 10.24
CA ILE A 273 7.57 6.38 9.48
C ILE A 273 6.51 7.03 10.38
N GLY A 274 6.24 6.45 11.57
CA GLY A 274 5.27 7.00 12.53
C GLY A 274 5.67 8.38 13.01
N GLY A 275 6.96 8.60 13.31
CA GLY A 275 7.48 9.92 13.69
C GLY A 275 7.34 10.96 12.57
N TRP A 276 7.52 10.56 11.30
CA TRP A 276 7.27 11.45 10.17
C TRP A 276 5.79 11.84 10.07
N PHE A 277 4.87 10.90 10.13
CA PHE A 277 3.43 11.20 10.14
C PHE A 277 3.01 12.08 11.33
N THR A 278 3.57 11.83 12.51
CA THR A 278 3.30 12.67 13.70
C THR A 278 3.74 14.12 13.48
N ARG A 279 4.91 14.34 12.87
CA ARG A 279 5.36 15.69 12.51
C ARG A 279 4.41 16.37 11.51
N ILE A 280 3.96 15.65 10.47
CA ILE A 280 2.99 16.19 9.51
C ILE A 280 1.68 16.55 10.20
N ALA A 281 1.15 15.68 11.08
CA ALA A 281 -0.05 15.97 11.86
C ALA A 281 0.10 17.24 12.72
N GLY A 282 1.25 17.42 13.35
CA GLY A 282 1.57 18.64 14.12
C GLY A 282 1.56 19.90 13.24
N MET A 283 2.10 19.82 12.03
CA MET A 283 2.09 20.95 11.08
C MET A 283 0.67 21.29 10.62
N ILE A 284 -0.17 20.30 10.34
CA ILE A 284 -1.57 20.49 9.95
C ILE A 284 -2.34 21.15 11.08
N LYS A 285 -2.17 20.67 12.33
CA LYS A 285 -2.82 21.25 13.51
C LYS A 285 -2.39 22.71 13.74
N ALA A 286 -1.11 23.03 13.56
CA ALA A 286 -0.60 24.39 13.74
C ALA A 286 -1.09 25.35 12.64
N ALA A 287 -1.41 24.86 11.44
CA ALA A 287 -1.94 25.64 10.34
C ALA A 287 -3.48 25.82 10.39
N ALA A 288 -4.17 25.07 11.23
CA ALA A 288 -5.62 25.21 11.40
C ALA A 288 -5.97 26.56 12.06
N PRO A 289 -7.02 27.26 11.58
CA PRO A 289 -7.47 28.49 12.24
C PRO A 289 -7.87 28.19 13.69
N PRO A 290 -7.68 29.15 14.63
CA PRO A 290 -8.13 28.97 15.99
C PRO A 290 -9.63 28.69 16.02
N PRO A 291 -10.11 27.88 16.98
CA PRO A 291 -11.55 27.63 17.13
C PRO A 291 -12.27 28.97 17.27
N ALA A 292 -13.41 29.11 16.57
CA ALA A 292 -14.24 30.28 16.69
C ALA A 292 -14.55 30.51 18.17
N ALA A 293 -14.38 31.76 18.63
CA ALA A 293 -14.77 32.13 19.99
C ALA A 293 -16.25 31.78 20.21
N PRO A 294 -16.63 31.22 21.37
CA PRO A 294 -18.02 30.94 21.64
C PRO A 294 -18.83 32.23 21.46
N GLU A 295 -19.88 32.14 20.64
CA GLU A 295 -20.79 33.26 20.47
C GLU A 295 -21.26 33.70 21.88
N ALA A 296 -21.00 34.97 22.22
CA ALA A 296 -21.48 35.55 23.45
C ALA A 296 -23.02 35.45 23.41
N THR A 297 -23.58 34.61 24.25
CA THR A 297 -25.04 34.54 24.46
C THR A 297 -25.52 35.94 24.85
N ALA A 298 -26.26 36.58 23.93
CA ALA A 298 -26.90 37.86 24.21
C ALA A 298 -27.77 37.71 25.51
N PRO A 299 -27.71 38.66 26.43
CA PRO A 299 -28.55 38.58 27.63
C PRO A 299 -30.01 38.61 27.22
N GLN A 300 -30.74 37.58 27.57
CA GLN A 300 -32.20 37.54 27.47
C GLN A 300 -32.77 38.68 28.34
N LYS A 301 -33.48 39.59 27.71
CA LYS A 301 -34.25 40.66 28.40
C LYS A 301 -35.56 40.10 28.88
#